data_e4f44859fda1b9f9d4be4aa4c12d2dab
#
_entry.id   e4f44859fda1b9f9d4be4aa4c12d2dab
#
_cell.length_a   1.000
_cell.length_b   1.000
_cell.length_c   1.000
_cell.angle_alpha   90.00
_cell.angle_beta   90.00
_cell.angle_gamma   90.00
#
_symmetry.space_group_name_H-M   'P 1'
#
loop_
_entity.id
_entity.type
_entity.pdbx_description
1 polymer ?
#
loop_
_entity_poly.entity_id
_entity_poly.type
_entity_poly.pdbx_seq_one_letter_code
_entity_poly.pdbx_strand_id
1 'polypeptide(L)'
;MVLLATFFGLREFYTLALPNSKGIERLMGIGLGLILSFLVIHGDFKAILPFFVLLLLLLSLLFLAISQNLPSTISSMGILLFGILYIGFLFPHVSLIRNMAEGRVWVVLLIVTVWAGDIFAFLSGSLFGKHKLYPKISPNKTYEGLGGAIGGSILVALVYSHFFIPRMGVGLCILLAIGLTILGQLGDFTESMLKRSAQVKDSGTLIPGHGGMLDRLDSFLFSAPFLHYSLLYLLKETP
;
A
#
# COMPACT_ATOMS: atom_id res chain seq x y z
N MET A 1 -0.39 4.42 -15.92
CA MET A 1 -0.33 5.18 -14.65
C MET A 1 0.13 4.33 -13.48
N VAL A 2 -0.53 3.18 -13.17
CA VAL A 2 -0.16 2.31 -12.02
C VAL A 2 1.31 1.87 -12.08
N LEU A 3 1.81 1.35 -13.20
CA LEU A 3 3.23 0.97 -13.34
C LEU A 3 4.21 2.13 -13.08
N LEU A 4 3.85 3.34 -13.49
CA LEU A 4 4.70 4.52 -13.25
C LEU A 4 4.75 4.86 -11.75
N ALA A 5 3.62 4.82 -11.06
CA ALA A 5 3.56 5.02 -9.62
C ALA A 5 4.30 3.91 -8.86
N THR A 6 4.15 2.65 -9.29
CA THR A 6 4.93 1.51 -8.76
C THR A 6 6.44 1.71 -8.95
N PHE A 7 6.88 2.18 -10.11
CA PHE A 7 8.29 2.47 -10.37
C PHE A 7 8.86 3.49 -9.39
N PHE A 8 8.18 4.63 -9.22
CA PHE A 8 8.63 5.66 -8.29
C PHE A 8 8.56 5.20 -6.84
N GLY A 9 7.49 4.49 -6.44
CA GLY A 9 7.38 3.91 -5.10
C GLY A 9 8.50 2.92 -4.78
N LEU A 10 8.82 1.99 -5.70
CA LEU A 10 9.93 1.04 -5.55
C LEU A 10 11.29 1.76 -5.50
N ARG A 11 11.49 2.77 -6.35
CA ARG A 11 12.72 3.57 -6.34
C ARG A 11 12.93 4.27 -5.00
N GLU A 12 11.90 4.91 -4.46
CA GLU A 12 11.96 5.56 -3.16
C GLU A 12 12.19 4.55 -2.04
N PHE A 13 11.42 3.45 -2.03
CA PHE A 13 11.56 2.38 -1.05
C PHE A 13 13.00 1.85 -0.99
N TYR A 14 13.58 1.46 -2.13
CA TYR A 14 14.94 0.92 -2.15
C TYR A 14 16.01 1.98 -1.88
N THR A 15 15.74 3.24 -2.15
CA THR A 15 16.66 4.32 -1.78
C THR A 15 16.72 4.48 -0.26
N LEU A 16 15.60 4.33 0.42
CA LEU A 16 15.51 4.38 1.87
C LEU A 16 16.07 3.11 2.54
N ALA A 17 15.62 1.95 2.09
CA ALA A 17 15.88 0.69 2.77
C ALA A 17 17.26 0.09 2.46
N LEU A 18 17.87 0.47 1.32
CA LEU A 18 19.19 -0.01 0.89
C LEU A 18 20.14 1.15 0.55
N PRO A 19 20.47 2.07 1.50
CA PRO A 19 21.28 3.24 1.21
C PRO A 19 22.68 2.89 0.71
N ASN A 20 23.28 1.80 1.21
CA ASN A 20 24.64 1.36 0.92
C ASN A 20 24.73 0.30 -0.21
N SER A 21 23.65 0.03 -0.95
CA SER A 21 23.63 -0.98 -2.01
C SER A 21 24.46 -0.53 -3.23
N LYS A 22 25.01 -1.50 -3.96
CA LYS A 22 25.80 -1.28 -5.19
C LYS A 22 24.96 -0.83 -6.41
N GLY A 23 23.73 -0.43 -6.23
CA GLY A 23 22.85 0.00 -7.32
C GLY A 23 22.20 -1.15 -8.11
N ILE A 24 22.92 -2.25 -8.35
CA ILE A 24 22.39 -3.41 -9.07
C ILE A 24 21.26 -4.10 -8.29
N GLU A 25 21.38 -4.17 -6.96
CA GLU A 25 20.33 -4.70 -6.07
C GLU A 25 19.04 -3.90 -6.24
N ARG A 26 19.15 -2.57 -6.17
CA ARG A 26 17.98 -1.67 -6.35
C ARG A 26 17.37 -1.83 -7.75
N LEU A 27 18.23 -1.89 -8.78
CA LEU A 27 17.77 -2.04 -10.16
C LEU A 27 17.01 -3.35 -10.35
N MET A 28 17.55 -4.47 -9.83
CA MET A 28 16.86 -5.76 -9.87
C MET A 28 15.56 -5.75 -9.09
N GLY A 29 15.54 -5.17 -7.88
CA GLY A 29 14.32 -5.03 -7.08
C GLY A 29 13.23 -4.25 -7.82
N ILE A 30 13.59 -3.13 -8.44
CA ILE A 30 12.67 -2.33 -9.27
C ILE A 30 12.19 -3.14 -10.48
N GLY A 31 13.10 -3.77 -11.23
CA GLY A 31 12.77 -4.55 -12.42
C GLY A 31 11.82 -5.71 -12.11
N LEU A 32 12.16 -6.52 -11.10
CA LEU A 32 11.33 -7.67 -10.69
C LEU A 32 9.98 -7.22 -10.10
N GLY A 33 9.95 -6.11 -9.34
CA GLY A 33 8.71 -5.53 -8.84
C GLY A 33 7.80 -5.02 -9.96
N LEU A 34 8.36 -4.41 -11.02
CA LEU A 34 7.59 -3.99 -12.20
C LEU A 34 7.07 -5.17 -13.01
N ILE A 35 7.86 -6.25 -13.15
CA ILE A 35 7.39 -7.47 -13.82
C ILE A 35 6.22 -8.07 -13.05
N LEU A 36 6.33 -8.19 -11.73
CA LEU A 36 5.23 -8.68 -10.90
C LEU A 36 4.00 -7.79 -11.03
N SER A 37 4.17 -6.46 -10.99
CA SER A 37 3.08 -5.51 -11.19
C SER A 37 2.39 -5.69 -12.54
N PHE A 38 3.17 -5.91 -13.59
CA PHE A 38 2.64 -6.16 -14.92
C PHE A 38 1.80 -7.44 -14.98
N LEU A 39 2.28 -8.54 -14.38
CA LEU A 39 1.55 -9.81 -14.29
C LEU A 39 0.23 -9.64 -13.52
N VAL A 40 0.24 -8.91 -12.41
CA VAL A 40 -0.97 -8.63 -11.63
C VAL A 40 -1.96 -7.80 -12.43
N ILE A 41 -1.52 -6.70 -13.06
CA ILE A 41 -2.39 -5.81 -13.84
C ILE A 41 -3.13 -6.55 -14.96
N HIS A 42 -2.45 -7.52 -15.60
CA HIS A 42 -3.03 -8.31 -16.69
C HIS A 42 -3.85 -9.51 -16.19
N GLY A 43 -3.92 -9.73 -14.87
CA GLY A 43 -4.67 -10.85 -14.29
C GLY A 43 -4.10 -12.22 -14.60
N ASP A 44 -2.81 -12.30 -14.94
CA ASP A 44 -2.14 -13.57 -15.26
C ASP A 44 -1.69 -14.28 -13.98
N PHE A 45 -2.68 -14.70 -13.18
CA PHE A 45 -2.43 -15.38 -11.92
C PHE A 45 -1.71 -16.72 -12.08
N LYS A 46 -1.79 -17.37 -13.27
CA LYS A 46 -1.06 -18.62 -13.56
C LYS A 46 0.44 -18.38 -13.67
N ALA A 47 0.86 -17.19 -14.11
CA ALA A 47 2.26 -16.82 -14.21
C ALA A 47 2.86 -16.35 -12.86
N ILE A 48 2.05 -15.96 -11.90
CA ILE A 48 2.54 -15.44 -10.61
C ILE A 48 3.28 -16.50 -9.81
N LEU A 49 2.79 -17.75 -9.75
CA LEU A 49 3.45 -18.81 -8.99
C LEU A 49 4.82 -19.19 -9.56
N PRO A 50 4.97 -19.46 -10.88
CA PRO A 50 6.28 -19.62 -11.50
C PRO A 50 7.19 -18.39 -11.33
N PHE A 51 6.63 -17.18 -11.37
CA PHE A 51 7.39 -15.96 -11.13
C PHE A 51 8.02 -15.93 -9.72
N PHE A 52 7.30 -16.35 -8.67
CA PHE A 52 7.89 -16.42 -7.32
C PHE A 52 9.04 -17.41 -7.22
N VAL A 53 8.95 -18.56 -7.90
CA VAL A 53 10.08 -19.52 -7.97
C VAL A 53 11.29 -18.88 -8.65
N LEU A 54 11.07 -18.25 -9.81
CA LEU A 54 12.13 -17.55 -10.55
C LEU A 54 12.70 -16.37 -9.74
N LEU A 55 11.86 -15.61 -9.04
CA LEU A 55 12.26 -14.50 -8.17
C LEU A 55 13.25 -14.98 -7.11
N LEU A 56 12.92 -16.04 -6.38
CA LEU A 56 13.80 -16.58 -5.34
C LEU A 56 15.12 -17.10 -5.93
N LEU A 57 15.07 -17.76 -7.08
CA LEU A 57 16.27 -18.21 -7.79
C LEU A 57 17.16 -17.02 -8.19
N LEU A 58 16.58 -16.00 -8.82
CA LEU A 58 17.33 -14.83 -9.28
C LEU A 58 17.92 -14.03 -8.12
N LEU A 59 17.18 -13.85 -7.04
CA LEU A 59 17.72 -13.20 -5.83
C LEU A 59 18.87 -14.01 -5.23
N SER A 60 18.73 -15.33 -5.14
CA SER A 60 19.79 -16.20 -4.63
C SER A 60 21.05 -16.11 -5.48
N LEU A 61 20.93 -16.21 -6.81
CA LEU A 61 22.04 -16.09 -7.74
C LEU A 61 22.71 -14.69 -7.68
N LEU A 62 21.89 -13.64 -7.61
CA LEU A 62 22.40 -12.27 -7.46
C LEU A 62 23.31 -12.18 -6.23
N PHE A 63 22.79 -12.57 -5.05
CA PHE A 63 23.54 -12.42 -3.82
C PHE A 63 24.73 -13.37 -3.72
N LEU A 64 24.69 -14.56 -4.34
CA LEU A 64 25.87 -15.40 -4.50
C LEU A 64 26.98 -14.71 -5.30
N ALA A 65 26.60 -13.94 -6.34
CA ALA A 65 27.57 -13.25 -7.20
C ALA A 65 28.14 -11.96 -6.58
N ILE A 66 27.33 -11.20 -5.82
CA ILE A 66 27.73 -9.84 -5.38
C ILE A 66 27.99 -9.70 -3.89
N SER A 67 27.57 -10.66 -3.05
CA SER A 67 27.67 -10.53 -1.59
C SER A 67 29.13 -10.61 -1.15
N GLN A 68 29.57 -9.55 -0.48
CA GLN A 68 30.89 -9.48 0.17
C GLN A 68 30.77 -9.59 1.70
N ASN A 69 29.55 -9.38 2.24
CA ASN A 69 29.28 -9.39 3.66
C ASN A 69 28.09 -10.33 3.95
N LEU A 70 28.40 -11.59 4.26
CA LEU A 70 27.40 -12.63 4.53
C LEU A 70 26.41 -12.29 5.64
N PRO A 71 26.79 -11.68 6.78
CA PRO A 71 25.84 -11.28 7.82
C PRO A 71 24.70 -10.36 7.34
N SER A 72 24.95 -9.49 6.36
CA SER A 72 23.92 -8.56 5.84
C SER A 72 23.14 -9.12 4.65
N THR A 73 23.60 -10.22 4.06
CA THR A 73 23.00 -10.78 2.82
C THR A 73 21.54 -11.13 2.98
N ILE A 74 21.17 -11.88 4.01
CA ILE A 74 19.78 -12.30 4.25
C ILE A 74 18.87 -11.07 4.50
N SER A 75 19.38 -10.08 5.23
CA SER A 75 18.63 -8.83 5.45
C SER A 75 18.37 -8.09 4.13
N SER A 76 19.39 -7.96 3.29
CA SER A 76 19.26 -7.31 1.97
C SER A 76 18.31 -8.06 1.03
N MET A 77 18.39 -9.41 1.00
CA MET A 77 17.44 -10.24 0.27
C MET A 77 16.00 -10.03 0.77
N GLY A 78 15.82 -10.00 2.10
CA GLY A 78 14.52 -9.75 2.73
C GLY A 78 13.95 -8.38 2.37
N ILE A 79 14.78 -7.34 2.34
CA ILE A 79 14.39 -6.00 1.93
C ILE A 79 13.97 -5.96 0.45
N LEU A 80 14.74 -6.62 -0.44
CA LEU A 80 14.37 -6.71 -1.86
C LEU A 80 13.04 -7.40 -2.04
N LEU A 81 12.86 -8.57 -1.41
CA LEU A 81 11.62 -9.33 -1.48
C LEU A 81 10.45 -8.54 -0.91
N PHE A 82 10.64 -7.88 0.25
CA PHE A 82 9.59 -7.06 0.86
C PHE A 82 9.14 -5.92 -0.06
N GLY A 83 10.06 -5.18 -0.69
CA GLY A 83 9.71 -4.10 -1.61
C GLY A 83 8.95 -4.60 -2.85
N ILE A 84 9.39 -5.74 -3.45
CA ILE A 84 8.71 -6.37 -4.58
C ILE A 84 7.26 -6.74 -4.20
N LEU A 85 7.06 -7.35 -3.03
CA LEU A 85 5.73 -7.74 -2.54
C LEU A 85 4.91 -6.54 -2.09
N TYR A 86 5.48 -5.68 -1.27
CA TYR A 86 4.77 -4.57 -0.63
C TYR A 86 4.27 -3.53 -1.64
N ILE A 87 5.09 -3.19 -2.64
CA ILE A 87 4.71 -2.20 -3.65
C ILE A 87 4.35 -2.89 -4.96
N GLY A 88 5.21 -3.78 -5.46
CA GLY A 88 5.04 -4.42 -6.77
C GLY A 88 3.85 -5.36 -6.86
N PHE A 89 3.43 -6.00 -5.76
CA PHE A 89 2.26 -6.87 -5.74
C PHE A 89 0.99 -6.17 -5.25
N LEU A 90 1.07 -5.40 -4.14
CA LEU A 90 -0.13 -4.87 -3.50
C LEU A 90 -0.75 -3.70 -4.27
N PHE A 91 0.06 -2.72 -4.70
CA PHE A 91 -0.46 -1.52 -5.35
C PHE A 91 -1.19 -1.78 -6.67
N PRO A 92 -0.75 -2.71 -7.55
CA PRO A 92 -1.45 -3.04 -8.80
C PRO A 92 -2.90 -3.49 -8.65
N HIS A 93 -3.34 -3.90 -7.44
CA HIS A 93 -4.74 -4.23 -7.19
C HIS A 93 -5.70 -3.07 -7.47
N VAL A 94 -5.22 -1.82 -7.41
CA VAL A 94 -6.00 -0.66 -7.89
C VAL A 94 -6.41 -0.81 -9.36
N SER A 95 -5.51 -1.37 -10.19
CA SER A 95 -5.82 -1.64 -11.60
C SER A 95 -6.82 -2.79 -11.76
N LEU A 96 -6.71 -3.84 -10.93
CA LEU A 96 -7.68 -4.92 -10.93
C LEU A 96 -9.09 -4.43 -10.57
N ILE A 97 -9.21 -3.61 -9.51
CA ILE A 97 -10.49 -2.96 -9.16
C ILE A 97 -11.00 -2.14 -10.33
N ARG A 98 -10.13 -1.36 -10.99
CA ARG A 98 -10.50 -0.49 -12.10
C ARG A 98 -11.06 -1.26 -13.30
N ASN A 99 -10.62 -2.50 -13.51
CA ASN A 99 -11.03 -3.38 -14.61
C ASN A 99 -12.31 -4.17 -14.29
N MET A 100 -12.82 -4.15 -13.07
CA MET A 100 -14.10 -4.77 -12.70
C MET A 100 -15.30 -4.01 -13.26
N ALA A 101 -16.46 -4.65 -13.24
CA ALA A 101 -17.74 -3.99 -13.50
C ALA A 101 -17.88 -2.78 -12.58
N GLU A 102 -18.24 -1.62 -13.16
CA GLU A 102 -18.29 -0.34 -12.43
C GLU A 102 -16.98 0.05 -11.72
N GLY A 103 -15.83 -0.46 -12.17
CA GLY A 103 -14.54 -0.30 -11.50
C GLY A 103 -14.14 1.15 -11.20
N ARG A 104 -14.65 2.14 -11.97
CA ARG A 104 -14.45 3.56 -11.64
C ARG A 104 -15.09 3.93 -10.31
N VAL A 105 -16.31 3.45 -10.09
CA VAL A 105 -17.08 3.73 -8.86
C VAL A 105 -16.37 3.13 -7.65
N TRP A 106 -15.86 1.90 -7.78
CA TRP A 106 -15.11 1.23 -6.72
C TRP A 106 -13.77 1.90 -6.40
N VAL A 107 -13.04 2.36 -7.41
CA VAL A 107 -11.79 3.10 -7.18
C VAL A 107 -12.06 4.43 -6.48
N VAL A 108 -13.13 5.14 -6.86
CA VAL A 108 -13.51 6.39 -6.18
C VAL A 108 -13.95 6.10 -4.74
N LEU A 109 -14.73 5.04 -4.49
CA LEU A 109 -15.07 4.61 -3.12
C LEU A 109 -13.81 4.39 -2.27
N LEU A 110 -12.82 3.66 -2.80
CA LEU A 110 -11.53 3.45 -2.12
C LEU A 110 -10.89 4.79 -1.73
N ILE A 111 -10.75 5.70 -2.69
CA ILE A 111 -10.07 6.98 -2.49
C ILE A 111 -10.82 7.84 -1.46
N VAL A 112 -12.13 8.04 -1.63
CA VAL A 112 -12.89 8.93 -0.74
C VAL A 112 -12.99 8.36 0.68
N THR A 113 -13.06 7.05 0.84
CA THR A 113 -13.13 6.39 2.15
C THR A 113 -11.80 6.51 2.90
N VAL A 114 -10.67 6.25 2.22
CA VAL A 114 -9.33 6.38 2.83
C VAL A 114 -9.04 7.83 3.19
N TRP A 115 -9.25 8.78 2.28
CA TRP A 115 -9.04 10.20 2.54
C TRP A 115 -9.95 10.74 3.65
N ALA A 116 -11.22 10.31 3.68
CA ALA A 116 -12.11 10.66 4.80
C ALA A 116 -11.53 10.15 6.13
N GLY A 117 -11.04 8.91 6.16
CA GLY A 117 -10.36 8.35 7.32
C GLY A 117 -9.23 9.25 7.81
N ASP A 118 -8.34 9.69 6.92
CA ASP A 118 -7.20 10.55 7.28
C ASP A 118 -7.64 11.93 7.78
N ILE A 119 -8.61 12.55 7.11
CA ILE A 119 -9.16 13.86 7.51
C ILE A 119 -9.81 13.77 8.90
N PHE A 120 -10.68 12.78 9.09
CA PHE A 120 -11.38 12.64 10.39
C PHE A 120 -10.45 12.13 11.49
N ALA A 121 -9.41 11.35 11.17
CA ALA A 121 -8.34 11.01 12.11
C ALA A 121 -7.61 12.25 12.60
N PHE A 122 -7.25 13.15 11.68
CA PHE A 122 -6.60 14.41 12.02
C PHE A 122 -7.49 15.30 12.87
N LEU A 123 -8.75 15.52 12.46
CA LEU A 123 -9.69 16.38 13.19
C LEU A 123 -9.96 15.86 14.60
N SER A 124 -10.34 14.59 14.75
CA SER A 124 -10.64 14.02 16.08
C SER A 124 -9.39 13.87 16.93
N GLY A 125 -8.27 13.51 16.33
CA GLY A 125 -6.98 13.40 17.04
C GLY A 125 -6.48 14.76 17.53
N SER A 126 -6.69 15.84 16.77
CA SER A 126 -6.29 17.19 17.18
C SER A 126 -7.21 17.79 18.24
N LEU A 127 -8.52 17.49 18.19
CA LEU A 127 -9.51 18.05 19.12
C LEU A 127 -9.62 17.25 20.43
N PHE A 128 -9.56 15.93 20.35
CA PHE A 128 -9.86 15.02 21.45
C PHE A 128 -8.72 14.08 21.83
N GLY A 129 -7.60 14.05 21.06
CA GLY A 129 -6.52 13.09 21.20
C GLY A 129 -5.78 13.19 22.52
N LYS A 130 -5.94 12.20 23.38
CA LYS A 130 -5.27 12.07 24.68
C LYS A 130 -4.35 10.84 24.70
N HIS A 131 -4.77 9.74 24.11
CA HIS A 131 -4.07 8.46 24.19
C HIS A 131 -3.34 8.18 22.86
N LYS A 132 -2.00 8.14 22.94
CA LYS A 132 -1.15 7.89 21.76
C LYS A 132 -1.23 6.44 21.30
N LEU A 133 -1.39 6.22 20.00
CA LEU A 133 -1.53 4.88 19.42
C LEU A 133 -0.18 4.16 19.37
N TYR A 134 0.84 4.78 18.76
CA TYR A 134 2.20 4.23 18.69
C TYR A 134 3.27 5.35 18.63
N PRO A 135 3.67 5.89 19.79
CA PRO A 135 4.53 7.09 19.87
C PRO A 135 5.89 6.96 19.17
N LYS A 136 6.48 5.75 19.17
CA LYS A 136 7.80 5.50 18.58
C LYS A 136 7.83 5.65 17.06
N ILE A 137 6.73 5.38 16.37
CA ILE A 137 6.64 5.42 14.91
C ILE A 137 5.96 6.70 14.46
N SER A 138 4.77 6.98 15.01
CA SER A 138 3.96 8.16 14.69
C SER A 138 3.45 8.84 15.97
N PRO A 139 4.16 9.86 16.48
CA PRO A 139 3.85 10.48 17.77
C PRO A 139 2.52 11.26 17.78
N ASN A 140 1.98 11.58 16.61
CA ASN A 140 0.75 12.38 16.49
C ASN A 140 -0.53 11.54 16.42
N LYS A 141 -0.44 10.23 16.08
CA LYS A 141 -1.60 9.35 15.98
C LYS A 141 -2.13 8.95 17.37
N THR A 142 -3.47 9.00 17.52
CA THR A 142 -4.18 8.75 18.77
C THR A 142 -5.32 7.74 18.58
N TYR A 143 -5.74 7.07 19.65
CA TYR A 143 -6.91 6.17 19.63
C TYR A 143 -8.19 6.91 19.30
N GLU A 144 -8.34 8.13 19.81
CA GLU A 144 -9.49 9.02 19.51
C GLU A 144 -9.50 9.41 18.03
N GLY A 145 -8.30 9.65 17.45
CA GLY A 145 -8.14 9.85 16.01
C GLY A 145 -8.56 8.62 15.20
N LEU A 146 -8.18 7.41 15.63
CA LEU A 146 -8.59 6.18 14.96
C LEU A 146 -10.12 5.99 15.03
N GLY A 147 -10.75 6.26 16.17
CA GLY A 147 -12.21 6.25 16.30
C GLY A 147 -12.88 7.23 15.34
N GLY A 148 -12.34 8.45 15.23
CA GLY A 148 -12.80 9.46 14.27
C GLY A 148 -12.59 9.03 12.82
N ALA A 149 -11.44 8.41 12.49
CA ALA A 149 -11.19 7.84 11.17
C ALA A 149 -12.28 6.85 10.77
N ILE A 150 -12.58 5.88 11.64
CA ILE A 150 -13.60 4.85 11.38
C ILE A 150 -14.98 5.50 11.19
N GLY A 151 -15.38 6.40 12.10
CA GLY A 151 -16.68 7.08 12.03
C GLY A 151 -16.82 7.91 10.75
N GLY A 152 -15.79 8.70 10.41
CA GLY A 152 -15.77 9.54 9.21
C GLY A 152 -15.78 8.73 7.90
N SER A 153 -15.00 7.65 7.85
CA SER A 153 -14.99 6.73 6.71
C SER A 153 -16.34 6.05 6.50
N ILE A 154 -16.98 5.57 7.57
CA ILE A 154 -18.33 4.99 7.50
C ILE A 154 -19.32 6.02 6.96
N LEU A 155 -19.33 7.24 7.49
CA LEU A 155 -20.22 8.30 7.05
C LEU A 155 -20.06 8.58 5.55
N VAL A 156 -18.83 8.80 5.09
CA VAL A 156 -18.54 9.12 3.69
C VAL A 156 -18.85 7.93 2.78
N ALA A 157 -18.50 6.71 3.18
CA ALA A 157 -18.82 5.50 2.41
C ALA A 157 -20.33 5.29 2.27
N LEU A 158 -21.11 5.50 3.32
CA LEU A 158 -22.58 5.40 3.29
C LEU A 158 -23.20 6.45 2.37
N VAL A 159 -22.77 7.71 2.48
CA VAL A 159 -23.23 8.78 1.59
C VAL A 159 -22.87 8.45 0.13
N TYR A 160 -21.63 8.07 -0.13
CA TYR A 160 -21.18 7.72 -1.47
C TYR A 160 -21.97 6.52 -2.04
N SER A 161 -22.11 5.45 -1.25
CA SER A 161 -22.83 4.24 -1.71
C SER A 161 -24.30 4.50 -1.97
N HIS A 162 -24.95 5.36 -1.19
CA HIS A 162 -26.35 5.73 -1.44
C HIS A 162 -26.57 6.32 -2.84
N PHE A 163 -25.65 7.17 -3.31
CA PHE A 163 -25.78 7.81 -4.62
C PHE A 163 -25.23 7.00 -5.79
N PHE A 164 -24.13 6.27 -5.58
CA PHE A 164 -23.38 5.64 -6.67
C PHE A 164 -23.44 4.12 -6.68
N ILE A 165 -23.80 3.48 -5.54
CA ILE A 165 -23.85 2.02 -5.40
C ILE A 165 -25.12 1.62 -4.61
N PRO A 166 -26.33 2.00 -5.05
CA PRO A 166 -27.55 1.80 -4.26
C PRO A 166 -27.88 0.33 -3.99
N ARG A 167 -27.29 -0.59 -4.77
CA ARG A 167 -27.42 -2.04 -4.57
C ARG A 167 -26.61 -2.58 -3.40
N MET A 168 -25.64 -1.82 -2.87
CA MET A 168 -24.80 -2.25 -1.76
C MET A 168 -25.54 -2.12 -0.44
N GLY A 169 -25.71 -3.26 0.26
CA GLY A 169 -26.35 -3.26 1.59
C GLY A 169 -25.54 -2.44 2.63
N VAL A 170 -26.26 -1.73 3.49
CA VAL A 170 -25.66 -0.85 4.52
C VAL A 170 -24.61 -1.59 5.38
N GLY A 171 -24.93 -2.84 5.81
CA GLY A 171 -24.00 -3.63 6.64
C GLY A 171 -22.68 -3.92 5.93
N LEU A 172 -22.72 -4.25 4.64
CA LEU A 172 -21.51 -4.48 3.84
C LEU A 172 -20.73 -3.20 3.62
N CYS A 173 -21.41 -2.07 3.37
CA CYS A 173 -20.78 -0.76 3.25
C CYS A 173 -20.00 -0.40 4.52
N ILE A 174 -20.58 -0.61 5.70
CA ILE A 174 -19.92 -0.37 6.99
C ILE A 174 -18.72 -1.29 7.15
N LEU A 175 -18.86 -2.59 6.85
CA LEU A 175 -17.76 -3.55 6.92
C LEU A 175 -16.57 -3.14 6.04
N LEU A 176 -16.85 -2.76 4.80
CA LEU A 176 -15.83 -2.29 3.85
C LEU A 176 -15.17 -1.00 4.36
N ALA A 177 -15.93 -0.03 4.83
CA ALA A 177 -15.39 1.23 5.35
C ALA A 177 -14.44 1.01 6.53
N ILE A 178 -14.82 0.16 7.49
CA ILE A 178 -13.97 -0.22 8.64
C ILE A 178 -12.69 -0.89 8.15
N GLY A 179 -12.80 -1.90 7.26
CA GLY A 179 -11.66 -2.63 6.74
C GLY A 179 -10.68 -1.73 5.98
N LEU A 180 -11.20 -0.87 5.08
CA LEU A 180 -10.40 0.11 4.34
C LEU A 180 -9.67 1.07 5.25
N THR A 181 -10.33 1.57 6.30
CA THR A 181 -9.74 2.49 7.26
C THR A 181 -8.63 1.83 8.07
N ILE A 182 -8.90 0.65 8.64
CA ILE A 182 -7.90 -0.07 9.45
C ILE A 182 -6.67 -0.42 8.61
N LEU A 183 -6.89 -0.96 7.41
CA LEU A 183 -5.80 -1.37 6.52
C LEU A 183 -5.07 -0.17 5.92
N GLY A 184 -5.77 0.94 5.63
CA GLY A 184 -5.14 2.20 5.25
C GLY A 184 -4.21 2.73 6.36
N GLN A 185 -4.68 2.74 7.61
CA GLN A 185 -3.85 3.14 8.76
C GLN A 185 -2.67 2.20 9.00
N LEU A 186 -2.81 0.89 8.76
CA LEU A 186 -1.68 -0.06 8.82
C LEU A 186 -0.65 0.20 7.73
N GLY A 187 -1.09 0.59 6.52
CA GLY A 187 -0.21 0.99 5.42
C GLY A 187 0.65 2.19 5.80
N ASP A 188 0.02 3.27 6.27
CA ASP A 188 0.71 4.48 6.76
C ASP A 188 1.67 4.14 7.93
N PHE A 189 1.26 3.29 8.89
CA PHE A 189 2.17 2.86 9.96
C PHE A 189 3.38 2.08 9.41
N THR A 190 3.19 1.21 8.44
CA THR A 190 4.26 0.42 7.82
C THR A 190 5.25 1.36 7.12
N GLU A 191 4.76 2.31 6.34
CA GLU A 191 5.59 3.31 5.68
C GLU A 191 6.29 4.23 6.68
N SER A 192 5.59 4.69 7.71
CA SER A 192 6.18 5.47 8.81
C SER A 192 7.30 4.70 9.51
N MET A 193 7.15 3.39 9.74
CA MET A 193 8.19 2.53 10.31
C MET A 193 9.43 2.48 9.41
N LEU A 194 9.25 2.33 8.10
CA LEU A 194 10.34 2.35 7.11
C LEU A 194 11.10 3.69 7.15
N LYS A 195 10.39 4.82 7.17
CA LYS A 195 10.99 6.15 7.27
C LYS A 195 11.80 6.33 8.56
N ARG A 196 11.27 5.88 9.71
CA ARG A 196 12.00 5.96 10.99
C ARG A 196 13.22 5.05 11.02
N SER A 197 13.16 3.86 10.41
CA SER A 197 14.35 2.98 10.31
C SER A 197 15.46 3.60 9.48
N ALA A 198 15.11 4.39 8.46
CA ALA A 198 16.05 5.17 7.64
C ALA A 198 16.41 6.55 8.23
N GLN A 199 15.87 6.91 9.42
CA GLN A 199 16.07 8.20 10.09
C GLN A 199 15.63 9.43 9.26
N VAL A 200 14.62 9.25 8.41
CA VAL A 200 14.02 10.33 7.60
C VAL A 200 12.56 10.55 7.99
N LYS A 201 12.00 11.66 7.50
CA LYS A 201 10.59 12.00 7.69
C LYS A 201 9.75 11.70 6.45
N ASP A 202 10.26 11.99 5.28
CA ASP A 202 9.57 11.85 4.00
C ASP A 202 10.27 10.79 3.15
N SER A 203 9.52 10.03 2.34
CA SER A 203 10.07 8.95 1.52
C SER A 203 10.91 9.44 0.34
N GLY A 204 10.67 10.67 -0.10
CA GLY A 204 11.33 11.30 -1.24
C GLY A 204 10.93 12.75 -1.41
N THR A 205 11.39 13.35 -2.52
CA THR A 205 11.11 14.74 -2.89
C THR A 205 10.50 14.86 -4.28
N LEU A 206 9.85 13.79 -4.75
CA LEU A 206 9.31 13.73 -6.11
C LEU A 206 8.25 14.80 -6.35
N ILE A 207 7.42 15.09 -5.34
CA ILE A 207 6.38 16.10 -5.41
C ILE A 207 6.79 17.27 -4.51
N PRO A 208 7.19 18.43 -5.08
CA PRO A 208 7.60 19.57 -4.29
C PRO A 208 6.55 19.97 -3.25
N GLY A 209 6.95 20.07 -1.98
CA GLY A 209 6.07 20.42 -0.86
C GLY A 209 5.14 19.30 -0.38
N HIS A 210 5.16 18.10 -1.01
CA HIS A 210 4.25 17.02 -0.69
C HIS A 210 4.92 15.66 -0.43
N GLY A 211 6.25 15.59 -0.37
CA GLY A 211 6.99 14.34 -0.11
C GLY A 211 7.15 13.46 -1.34
N GLY A 212 7.33 12.17 -1.10
CA GLY A 212 7.53 11.17 -2.14
C GLY A 212 6.24 10.55 -2.69
N MET A 213 6.41 9.71 -3.71
CA MET A 213 5.32 8.87 -4.25
C MET A 213 4.85 7.85 -3.20
N LEU A 214 5.78 7.24 -2.46
CA LEU A 214 5.45 6.25 -1.44
C LEU A 214 4.57 6.84 -0.34
N ASP A 215 4.85 8.11 0.09
CA ASP A 215 4.02 8.87 1.04
C ASP A 215 2.56 9.08 0.55
N ARG A 216 2.27 8.84 -0.72
CA ARG A 216 0.94 8.97 -1.33
C ARG A 216 0.25 7.63 -1.57
N LEU A 217 1.03 6.57 -1.61
CA LEU A 217 0.53 5.23 -1.88
C LEU A 217 0.32 4.41 -0.60
N ASP A 218 0.94 4.79 0.49
CA ASP A 218 1.04 4.04 1.74
C ASP A 218 -0.30 3.45 2.22
N SER A 219 -1.32 4.29 2.35
CA SER A 219 -2.66 3.91 2.78
C SER A 219 -3.40 3.02 1.76
N PHE A 220 -2.99 3.07 0.47
CA PHE A 220 -3.60 2.25 -0.58
C PHE A 220 -2.99 0.86 -0.70
N LEU A 221 -1.76 0.65 -0.20
CA LEU A 221 -1.04 -0.62 -0.37
C LEU A 221 -1.79 -1.80 0.23
N PHE A 222 -2.37 -1.67 1.42
CA PHE A 222 -3.17 -2.73 2.02
C PHE A 222 -4.67 -2.61 1.73
N SER A 223 -5.19 -1.40 1.60
CA SER A 223 -6.62 -1.19 1.39
C SER A 223 -7.08 -1.58 -0.02
N ALA A 224 -6.25 -1.41 -1.06
CA ALA A 224 -6.63 -1.80 -2.41
C ALA A 224 -6.79 -3.32 -2.58
N PRO A 225 -5.84 -4.19 -2.16
CA PRO A 225 -6.06 -5.64 -2.19
C PRO A 225 -7.30 -6.07 -1.39
N PHE A 226 -7.50 -5.47 -0.22
CA PHE A 226 -8.68 -5.78 0.60
C PHE A 226 -9.97 -5.48 -0.16
N LEU A 227 -10.09 -4.30 -0.76
CA LEU A 227 -11.27 -3.96 -1.54
C LEU A 227 -11.42 -4.92 -2.73
N HIS A 228 -10.35 -5.17 -3.48
CA HIS A 228 -10.37 -6.07 -4.64
C HIS A 228 -10.94 -7.45 -4.26
N TYR A 229 -10.39 -8.09 -3.23
CA TYR A 229 -10.85 -9.41 -2.81
C TYR A 229 -12.24 -9.38 -2.17
N SER A 230 -12.60 -8.29 -1.48
CA SER A 230 -13.95 -8.11 -0.98
C SER A 230 -14.98 -8.03 -2.11
N LEU A 231 -14.67 -7.32 -3.20
CA LEU A 231 -15.52 -7.25 -4.38
C LEU A 231 -15.69 -8.64 -5.04
N LEU A 232 -14.61 -9.40 -5.19
CA LEU A 232 -14.65 -10.74 -5.77
C LEU A 232 -15.47 -11.72 -4.93
N TYR A 233 -15.24 -11.78 -3.62
CA TYR A 233 -15.77 -12.85 -2.79
C TYR A 233 -17.08 -12.50 -2.08
N LEU A 234 -17.29 -11.25 -1.69
CA LEU A 234 -18.49 -10.82 -0.97
C LEU A 234 -19.57 -10.30 -1.91
N LEU A 235 -19.20 -9.52 -2.93
CA LEU A 235 -20.13 -8.95 -3.90
C LEU A 235 -20.23 -9.77 -5.20
N LYS A 236 -19.31 -10.75 -5.38
CA LYS A 236 -19.23 -11.59 -6.59
C LYS A 236 -19.15 -10.77 -7.88
N GLU A 237 -18.53 -9.58 -7.78
CA GLU A 237 -18.23 -8.77 -8.96
C GLU A 237 -17.16 -9.51 -9.79
N THR A 238 -17.43 -9.65 -11.08
CA THR A 238 -16.49 -10.27 -12.02
C THR A 238 -15.72 -9.20 -12.79
N PRO A 239 -14.45 -9.49 -13.18
CA PRO A 239 -13.69 -8.62 -14.05
C PRO A 239 -14.33 -8.40 -15.40
#